data_3f321b0fc5bb583421662a36cd797f72
#
_entry.id   3f321b0fc5bb583421662a36cd797f72
#
_cell.length_a   1.000
_cell.length_b   1.000
_cell.length_c   1.000
_cell.angle_alpha   90.00
_cell.angle_beta   90.00
_cell.angle_gamma   90.00
#
_symmetry.space_group_name_H-M   'P 1'
#
loop_
_entity.id
_entity.type
_entity.pdbx_description
1 polymer ?
#
loop_
_entity_poly.entity_id
_entity_poly.type
_entity_poly.pdbx_seq_one_letter_code
_entity_poly.pdbx_strand_id
1 'polypeptide(L)'
;MPIHHSVFNHPFETKQQEIDWIDGLPFSPSYDDRFFQADAIKEIKDVFIVPNNLEDRFKKSQKISIGELGFGFGLNFFVTAMIWNQSKRHSSSAVLNYLSIEEALPSKEEISKVLENFPELQKIGEYFLSHYLPVHNDMQRIELPGLNIRLTLIQNNAELALQNLLGFSNNLIDAWYLDGFDPAKNLAMWSSSVTQLVALLSSNQATFGTFTSAGLVKRNFTKFGYAVSKVKGFGKKRHKLIGKILPRKHIQNPLSVECSKIAIIGSGIAGSCTAYAAANHGLQVDVYEYGQEAACGTSSNPVAAMYPRFSSNNSSYAHLIAQSYFFADRLYSNFQNEYKRTGLLFSHFNKYQEDWLQQMIGLDRKDIFQQFTEAEMKKEFNLESKGLKVLQGGYLFPQALCQALLRHEKIKVYIDHCFENTYKNNLKISLNFSNQLNSKQYDAVVIASGAGLLNVIPSLKISKGQLVGLKDSPDITCSIPINSEGYILPPIDGITWIGSTHQKDFQDLLPSSEATKDLILRTERNFKINLGSADGALTEARVRLGSKDRLPIAGKISNDQHIYAIGALGSRGFSLAPLMGELIASQ
;
A
#
# COMPACT_ATOMS: atom_id res chain seq x y z
N MET A 1 6.35 -19.47 16.64
CA MET A 1 7.50 -18.66 17.03
C MET A 1 6.96 -17.45 17.76
N PRO A 2 7.50 -17.03 18.91
CA PRO A 2 7.03 -15.84 19.56
C PRO A 2 7.33 -14.65 18.62
N ILE A 3 6.30 -13.88 18.31
CA ILE A 3 6.42 -12.59 17.68
C ILE A 3 7.26 -11.76 18.64
N HIS A 4 8.52 -11.51 18.29
CA HIS A 4 9.32 -10.53 19.01
C HIS A 4 8.53 -9.23 18.94
N HIS A 5 8.05 -8.77 20.07
CA HIS A 5 7.54 -7.43 20.21
C HIS A 5 8.67 -6.47 19.84
N SER A 6 8.70 -6.07 18.57
CA SER A 6 9.49 -4.93 18.17
C SER A 6 9.06 -3.76 19.06
N VAL A 7 10.02 -3.02 19.55
CA VAL A 7 9.79 -1.76 20.27
C VAL A 7 9.30 -0.73 19.25
N PHE A 8 8.13 -1.00 18.65
CA PHE A 8 7.49 -0.05 17.75
C PHE A 8 6.67 0.90 18.57
N ASN A 9 6.95 2.13 18.40
CA ASN A 9 6.12 3.24 18.84
C ASN A 9 4.84 3.27 17.98
N HIS A 10 3.92 4.14 18.30
CA HIS A 10 2.67 4.32 17.57
C HIS A 10 2.90 4.45 16.05
N PRO A 11 2.02 3.90 15.15
CA PRO A 11 2.22 3.92 13.70
C PRO A 11 2.37 5.32 13.07
N PHE A 12 2.06 6.39 13.82
CA PHE A 12 2.21 7.77 13.37
C PHE A 12 3.39 8.51 14.00
N GLU A 13 4.15 7.89 14.90
CA GLU A 13 5.39 8.49 15.37
C GLU A 13 6.44 8.48 14.26
N THR A 14 7.18 9.56 14.13
CA THR A 14 8.28 9.68 13.18
C THR A 14 9.59 9.86 13.91
N LYS A 15 10.62 9.15 13.48
CA LYS A 15 11.98 9.45 13.84
C LYS A 15 12.51 10.45 12.81
N GLN A 16 12.74 11.68 13.23
CA GLN A 16 13.38 12.71 12.40
C GLN A 16 14.88 12.70 12.64
N GLN A 17 15.64 12.90 11.58
CA GLN A 17 17.07 13.12 11.67
C GLN A 17 17.33 14.62 11.76
N GLU A 18 18.24 15.02 12.62
CA GLU A 18 18.75 16.39 12.59
C GLU A 18 19.54 16.62 11.31
N ILE A 19 19.19 17.66 10.58
CA ILE A 19 19.80 18.01 9.32
C ILE A 19 20.24 19.46 9.35
N ASP A 20 21.54 19.67 9.22
CA ASP A 20 22.13 20.97 8.98
C ASP A 20 22.31 21.19 7.48
N TRP A 21 22.33 22.44 7.06
CA TRP A 21 22.54 22.82 5.66
C TRP A 21 23.85 23.61 5.53
N ILE A 22 24.88 22.96 4.94
CA ILE A 22 26.21 23.55 4.74
C ILE A 22 26.44 23.75 3.26
N ASP A 23 26.64 25.00 2.82
CA ASP A 23 26.77 25.37 1.40
C ASP A 23 25.57 24.90 0.52
N GLY A 24 24.36 24.91 1.09
CA GLY A 24 23.14 24.46 0.41
C GLY A 24 22.97 22.93 0.33
N LEU A 25 23.88 22.14 0.88
CA LEU A 25 23.83 20.68 0.92
C LEU A 25 23.52 20.18 2.33
N PRO A 26 22.75 19.07 2.44
CA PRO A 26 22.39 18.49 3.73
C PRO A 26 23.58 17.79 4.39
N PHE A 27 23.72 18.03 5.69
CA PHE A 27 24.76 17.49 6.55
C PHE A 27 24.10 16.87 7.79
N SER A 28 24.59 15.72 8.24
CA SER A 28 24.14 15.08 9.46
C SER A 28 25.07 15.41 10.62
N PRO A 29 24.64 16.21 11.61
CA PRO A 29 25.44 16.47 12.83
C PRO A 29 25.72 15.19 13.62
N SER A 30 24.73 14.29 13.69
CA SER A 30 24.83 13.04 14.44
C SER A 30 25.91 12.08 13.91
N TYR A 31 26.16 12.10 12.61
CA TYR A 31 27.20 11.29 11.96
C TYR A 31 28.40 12.10 11.49
N ASP A 32 28.38 13.42 11.68
CA ASP A 32 29.42 14.36 11.22
C ASP A 32 29.81 14.09 9.75
N ASP A 33 28.79 13.93 8.88
CA ASP A 33 28.99 13.53 7.48
C ASP A 33 27.93 14.18 6.57
N ARG A 34 28.27 14.33 5.28
CA ARG A 34 27.34 14.83 4.26
C ARG A 34 26.55 13.66 3.67
N PHE A 35 25.29 13.90 3.39
CA PHE A 35 24.45 12.90 2.71
C PHE A 35 24.92 12.65 1.26
N PHE A 36 25.39 13.67 0.57
CA PHE A 36 25.92 13.59 -0.79
C PHE A 36 26.80 14.79 -1.13
N GLN A 37 27.51 14.69 -2.26
CA GLN A 37 28.37 15.76 -2.78
C GLN A 37 27.65 16.50 -3.92
N ALA A 38 28.18 17.65 -4.34
CA ALA A 38 27.61 18.44 -5.44
C ALA A 38 27.47 17.65 -6.76
N ASP A 39 28.38 16.73 -7.06
CA ASP A 39 28.35 15.86 -8.25
C ASP A 39 27.57 14.54 -8.01
N ALA A 40 26.53 14.56 -7.15
CA ALA A 40 25.81 13.36 -6.69
C ALA A 40 25.36 12.43 -7.83
N ILE A 41 24.81 12.95 -8.93
CA ILE A 41 24.35 12.11 -10.05
C ILE A 41 25.49 11.33 -10.69
N LYS A 42 26.67 11.93 -10.83
CA LYS A 42 27.85 11.24 -11.36
C LYS A 42 28.38 10.22 -10.36
N GLU A 43 28.40 10.58 -9.07
CA GLU A 43 28.81 9.65 -8.00
C GLU A 43 27.88 8.44 -7.97
N ILE A 44 26.56 8.62 -8.00
CA ILE A 44 25.57 7.54 -7.99
C ILE A 44 25.77 6.60 -9.20
N LYS A 45 25.98 7.17 -10.39
CA LYS A 45 26.27 6.35 -11.58
C LYS A 45 27.52 5.52 -11.42
N ASP A 46 28.62 6.12 -10.95
CA ASP A 46 29.90 5.44 -10.78
C ASP A 46 29.84 4.41 -9.64
N VAL A 47 29.20 4.72 -8.51
CA VAL A 47 29.20 3.87 -7.31
C VAL A 47 28.17 2.76 -7.38
N PHE A 48 27.01 2.98 -7.99
CA PHE A 48 25.89 2.05 -7.90
C PHE A 48 25.41 1.52 -9.26
N ILE A 49 25.27 2.37 -10.27
CA ILE A 49 24.72 1.95 -11.57
C ILE A 49 25.70 1.07 -12.34
N VAL A 50 26.92 1.56 -12.54
CA VAL A 50 27.96 0.88 -13.32
C VAL A 50 28.40 -0.46 -12.66
N PRO A 51 28.69 -0.52 -11.35
CA PRO A 51 29.10 -1.78 -10.70
C PRO A 51 28.02 -2.87 -10.74
N ASN A 52 26.78 -2.49 -10.74
CA ASN A 52 25.66 -3.41 -10.85
C ASN A 52 25.24 -3.70 -12.32
N ASN A 53 25.93 -3.13 -13.29
CA ASN A 53 25.63 -3.23 -14.73
C ASN A 53 24.16 -2.96 -15.06
N LEU A 54 23.55 -1.93 -14.43
CA LEU A 54 22.12 -1.74 -14.47
C LEU A 54 21.60 -1.28 -15.83
N GLU A 55 22.35 -0.45 -16.56
CA GLU A 55 21.92 0.01 -17.89
C GLU A 55 21.67 -1.15 -18.87
N ASP A 56 22.55 -2.18 -18.84
CA ASP A 56 22.37 -3.38 -19.66
C ASP A 56 21.30 -4.31 -19.11
N ARG A 57 21.22 -4.44 -17.79
CA ARG A 57 20.18 -5.26 -17.14
C ARG A 57 18.79 -4.71 -17.37
N PHE A 58 18.62 -3.39 -17.36
CA PHE A 58 17.34 -2.72 -17.64
C PHE A 58 16.83 -2.97 -19.07
N LYS A 59 17.74 -3.11 -20.03
CA LYS A 59 17.37 -3.43 -21.42
C LYS A 59 16.92 -4.88 -21.61
N LYS A 60 17.41 -5.80 -20.76
CA LYS A 60 17.26 -7.24 -20.96
C LYS A 60 16.25 -7.90 -20.01
N SER A 61 16.05 -7.34 -18.82
CA SER A 61 15.26 -7.97 -17.76
C SER A 61 13.80 -7.55 -17.81
N GLN A 62 12.89 -8.50 -17.71
CA GLN A 62 11.46 -8.22 -17.52
C GLN A 62 11.15 -7.79 -16.08
N LYS A 63 11.94 -8.24 -15.12
CA LYS A 63 11.84 -7.87 -13.71
C LYS A 63 13.23 -7.72 -13.14
N ILE A 64 13.46 -6.65 -12.40
CA ILE A 64 14.69 -6.42 -11.65
C ILE A 64 14.36 -5.85 -10.27
N SER A 65 15.01 -6.36 -9.24
CA SER A 65 14.84 -5.92 -7.87
C SER A 65 16.12 -5.31 -7.33
N ILE A 66 16.06 -4.05 -6.92
CA ILE A 66 17.17 -3.32 -6.30
C ILE A 66 16.87 -3.18 -4.82
N GLY A 67 17.85 -3.49 -3.97
CA GLY A 67 17.84 -3.24 -2.53
C GLY A 67 18.80 -2.13 -2.17
N GLU A 68 18.38 -1.22 -1.32
CA GLU A 68 19.19 -0.11 -0.83
C GLU A 68 19.20 -0.06 0.69
N LEU A 69 20.33 0.19 1.27
CA LEU A 69 20.48 0.56 2.66
C LEU A 69 20.89 2.03 2.72
N GLY A 70 20.05 2.87 3.35
CA GLY A 70 20.22 4.32 3.40
C GLY A 70 19.53 5.02 2.23
N PHE A 71 18.22 5.33 2.38
CA PHE A 71 17.47 6.11 1.40
C PHE A 71 17.92 7.57 1.35
N GLY A 72 18.24 8.14 2.53
CA GLY A 72 18.55 9.55 2.66
C GLY A 72 17.46 10.41 2.02
N PHE A 73 17.82 11.27 1.08
CA PHE A 73 16.89 12.12 0.34
C PHE A 73 16.36 11.48 -0.96
N GLY A 74 16.64 10.20 -1.19
CA GLY A 74 16.15 9.44 -2.34
C GLY A 74 16.90 9.66 -3.66
N LEU A 75 18.04 10.32 -3.65
CA LEU A 75 18.77 10.62 -4.89
C LEU A 75 19.16 9.36 -5.68
N ASN A 76 19.59 8.30 -5.00
CA ASN A 76 19.90 7.01 -5.64
C ASN A 76 18.68 6.45 -6.38
N PHE A 77 17.50 6.51 -5.73
CA PHE A 77 16.23 6.11 -6.32
C PHE A 77 15.87 6.97 -7.55
N PHE A 78 15.92 8.30 -7.43
CA PHE A 78 15.54 9.20 -8.52
C PHE A 78 16.44 9.05 -9.74
N VAL A 79 17.75 8.93 -9.54
CA VAL A 79 18.72 8.67 -10.63
C VAL A 79 18.47 7.31 -11.27
N THR A 80 18.21 6.29 -10.47
CA THR A 80 17.87 4.95 -10.98
C THR A 80 16.58 4.97 -11.80
N ALA A 81 15.54 5.64 -11.31
CA ALA A 81 14.27 5.80 -12.01
C ALA A 81 14.41 6.55 -13.34
N MET A 82 15.24 7.59 -13.36
CA MET A 82 15.57 8.32 -14.60
C MET A 82 16.24 7.40 -15.63
N ILE A 83 17.26 6.63 -15.23
CA ILE A 83 17.99 5.71 -16.14
C ILE A 83 17.07 4.57 -16.59
N TRP A 84 16.26 4.02 -15.68
CA TRP A 84 15.25 3.03 -16.01
C TRP A 84 14.29 3.54 -17.09
N ASN A 85 13.76 4.73 -16.92
CA ASN A 85 12.86 5.35 -17.90
C ASN A 85 13.53 5.54 -19.29
N GLN A 86 14.79 5.94 -19.30
CA GLN A 86 15.56 6.12 -20.55
C GLN A 86 15.83 4.81 -21.28
N SER A 87 16.01 3.70 -20.54
CA SER A 87 16.32 2.38 -21.10
C SER A 87 15.12 1.63 -21.65
N LYS A 88 13.90 2.04 -21.27
CA LYS A 88 12.63 1.32 -21.46
C LYS A 88 12.00 1.42 -22.87
N ARG A 89 12.70 1.90 -23.85
CA ARG A 89 12.11 2.25 -25.17
C ARG A 89 11.34 1.13 -25.89
N HIS A 90 11.38 -0.14 -25.44
CA HIS A 90 10.85 -1.27 -26.20
C HIS A 90 10.06 -2.34 -25.43
N SER A 91 9.82 -2.22 -24.11
CA SER A 91 9.03 -3.20 -23.38
C SER A 91 8.11 -2.55 -22.35
N SER A 92 6.84 -2.48 -22.66
CA SER A 92 5.80 -1.94 -21.75
C SER A 92 5.54 -2.80 -20.50
N SER A 93 6.05 -4.04 -20.45
CA SER A 93 5.77 -5.01 -19.39
C SER A 93 6.89 -5.16 -18.36
N ALA A 94 8.07 -4.57 -18.57
CA ALA A 94 9.18 -4.67 -17.62
C ALA A 94 8.90 -3.87 -16.34
N VAL A 95 9.28 -4.43 -15.18
CA VAL A 95 9.04 -3.86 -13.85
C VAL A 95 10.33 -3.69 -13.06
N LEU A 96 10.53 -2.52 -12.48
CA LEU A 96 11.57 -2.24 -11.50
C LEU A 96 10.96 -2.26 -10.09
N ASN A 97 11.40 -3.21 -9.27
CA ASN A 97 11.15 -3.19 -7.84
C ASN A 97 12.33 -2.53 -7.14
N TYR A 98 12.08 -1.47 -6.40
CA TYR A 98 13.10 -0.77 -5.63
C TYR A 98 12.71 -0.81 -4.15
N LEU A 99 13.52 -1.48 -3.33
CA LEU A 99 13.33 -1.58 -1.89
C LEU A 99 14.42 -0.75 -1.22
N SER A 100 14.03 0.20 -0.39
CA SER A 100 14.98 0.98 0.38
C SER A 100 14.64 0.97 1.87
N ILE A 101 15.67 0.88 2.69
CA ILE A 101 15.57 0.87 4.15
C ILE A 101 16.26 2.11 4.68
N GLU A 102 15.53 2.87 5.51
CA GLU A 102 16.01 4.10 6.15
C GLU A 102 15.51 4.18 7.59
N GLU A 103 16.36 4.54 8.51
CA GLU A 103 15.99 4.65 9.91
C GLU A 103 15.22 5.93 10.23
N ALA A 104 15.55 7.02 9.56
CA ALA A 104 14.93 8.34 9.74
C ALA A 104 14.67 8.99 8.38
N LEU A 105 13.43 8.96 7.93
CA LEU A 105 13.03 9.55 6.64
C LEU A 105 12.92 11.07 6.74
N PRO A 106 13.45 11.82 5.76
CA PRO A 106 13.31 13.26 5.70
C PRO A 106 11.86 13.68 5.42
N SER A 107 11.52 14.93 5.75
CA SER A 107 10.24 15.54 5.40
C SER A 107 10.11 15.77 3.88
N LYS A 108 8.87 16.05 3.43
CA LYS A 108 8.61 16.43 2.02
C LYS A 108 9.37 17.69 1.63
N GLU A 109 9.39 18.66 2.54
CA GLU A 109 10.02 19.96 2.39
C GLU A 109 11.53 19.81 2.19
N GLU A 110 12.16 18.96 3.00
CA GLU A 110 13.59 18.69 2.91
C GLU A 110 13.97 17.98 1.60
N ILE A 111 13.18 16.98 1.18
CA ILE A 111 13.38 16.32 -0.12
C ILE A 111 13.17 17.31 -1.28
N SER A 112 12.11 18.13 -1.21
CA SER A 112 11.85 19.16 -2.22
C SER A 112 13.02 20.13 -2.37
N LYS A 113 13.55 20.60 -1.23
CA LYS A 113 14.71 21.50 -1.21
C LYS A 113 15.97 20.87 -1.83
N VAL A 114 16.19 19.58 -1.60
CA VAL A 114 17.29 18.85 -2.27
C VAL A 114 17.07 18.79 -3.78
N LEU A 115 15.85 18.48 -4.23
CA LEU A 115 15.52 18.34 -5.65
C LEU A 115 15.65 19.66 -6.44
N GLU A 116 15.59 20.82 -5.79
CA GLU A 116 15.86 22.11 -6.43
C GLU A 116 17.26 22.17 -7.05
N ASN A 117 18.23 21.43 -6.51
CA ASN A 117 19.58 21.34 -7.05
C ASN A 117 19.71 20.37 -8.25
N PHE A 118 18.66 19.61 -8.58
CA PHE A 118 18.69 18.56 -9.61
C PHE A 118 17.49 18.66 -10.56
N PRO A 119 17.47 19.65 -11.49
CA PRO A 119 16.33 19.88 -12.39
C PRO A 119 15.92 18.66 -13.21
N GLU A 120 16.87 17.80 -13.59
CA GLU A 120 16.61 16.56 -14.34
C GLU A 120 15.83 15.50 -13.56
N LEU A 121 15.78 15.61 -12.22
CA LEU A 121 15.06 14.69 -11.32
C LEU A 121 13.70 15.24 -10.87
N GLN A 122 13.41 16.53 -11.10
CA GLN A 122 12.22 17.19 -10.56
C GLN A 122 10.92 16.49 -10.90
N LYS A 123 10.71 16.13 -12.17
CA LYS A 123 9.46 15.48 -12.60
C LYS A 123 9.16 14.16 -11.86
N ILE A 124 10.20 13.35 -11.63
CA ILE A 124 10.06 12.11 -10.87
C ILE A 124 9.88 12.42 -9.39
N GLY A 125 10.61 13.40 -8.88
CA GLY A 125 10.53 13.86 -7.51
C GLY A 125 9.17 14.43 -7.15
N GLU A 126 8.56 15.27 -7.99
CA GLU A 126 7.21 15.82 -7.79
C GLU A 126 6.16 14.71 -7.70
N TYR A 127 6.21 13.73 -8.61
CA TYR A 127 5.32 12.58 -8.55
C TYR A 127 5.52 11.79 -7.26
N PHE A 128 6.76 11.50 -6.88
CA PHE A 128 7.09 10.82 -5.63
C PHE A 128 6.53 11.59 -4.42
N LEU A 129 6.82 12.89 -4.31
CA LEU A 129 6.41 13.74 -3.19
C LEU A 129 4.88 13.84 -3.04
N SER A 130 4.13 13.76 -4.14
CA SER A 130 2.66 13.75 -4.09
C SER A 130 2.10 12.50 -3.39
N HIS A 131 2.86 11.40 -3.35
CA HIS A 131 2.47 10.12 -2.76
C HIS A 131 3.27 9.77 -1.49
N TYR A 132 4.36 10.47 -1.24
CA TYR A 132 5.21 10.23 -0.10
C TYR A 132 4.58 10.74 1.20
N LEU A 133 4.61 9.91 2.22
CA LEU A 133 4.22 10.28 3.57
C LEU A 133 5.23 9.63 4.53
N PRO A 134 6.01 10.40 5.29
CA PRO A 134 6.95 9.84 6.26
C PRO A 134 6.19 9.26 7.44
N VAL A 135 5.72 8.02 7.29
CA VAL A 135 5.05 7.25 8.34
C VAL A 135 6.08 6.38 9.04
N HIS A 136 6.17 6.48 10.35
CA HIS A 136 7.16 5.78 11.15
C HIS A 136 6.91 4.27 11.23
N ASN A 137 7.99 3.50 11.31
CA ASN A 137 8.05 2.05 11.57
C ASN A 137 7.29 1.17 10.61
N ASP A 138 7.01 1.64 9.42
CA ASP A 138 6.20 0.90 8.50
C ASP A 138 6.76 0.92 7.08
N MET A 139 6.32 -0.07 6.36
CA MET A 139 6.57 -0.18 4.94
C MET A 139 5.55 0.67 4.19
N GLN A 140 6.01 1.58 3.35
CA GLN A 140 5.14 2.22 2.39
C GLN A 140 5.50 1.80 0.96
N ARG A 141 4.48 1.46 0.20
CA ARG A 141 4.60 1.20 -1.23
C ARG A 141 4.17 2.44 -2.01
N ILE A 142 5.04 2.95 -2.86
CA ILE A 142 4.76 4.02 -3.81
C ILE A 142 4.93 3.46 -5.21
N GLU A 143 3.86 3.48 -5.99
CA GLU A 143 3.90 3.02 -7.37
C GLU A 143 4.00 4.20 -8.32
N LEU A 144 4.86 4.08 -9.33
CA LEU A 144 4.97 5.02 -10.43
C LEU A 144 4.50 4.31 -11.73
N PRO A 145 3.16 4.26 -11.97
CA PRO A 145 2.59 3.41 -13.03
C PRO A 145 3.15 3.73 -14.42
N GLY A 146 3.29 5.01 -14.74
CA GLY A 146 3.85 5.46 -16.04
C GLY A 146 5.29 5.02 -16.28
N LEU A 147 6.02 4.64 -15.23
CA LEU A 147 7.39 4.14 -15.29
C LEU A 147 7.48 2.63 -15.00
N ASN A 148 6.42 1.96 -14.56
CA ASN A 148 6.41 0.61 -14.00
C ASN A 148 7.47 0.41 -12.92
N ILE A 149 7.57 1.36 -12.01
CA ILE A 149 8.44 1.31 -10.84
C ILE A 149 7.59 1.12 -9.60
N ARG A 150 8.02 0.23 -8.73
CA ARG A 150 7.48 -0.01 -7.40
C ARG A 150 8.54 0.28 -6.37
N LEU A 151 8.40 1.38 -5.69
CA LEU A 151 9.24 1.72 -4.55
C LEU A 151 8.61 1.16 -3.27
N THR A 152 9.37 0.38 -2.53
CA THR A 152 9.04 -0.02 -1.16
C THR A 152 10.01 0.67 -0.23
N LEU A 153 9.51 1.59 0.57
CA LEU A 153 10.26 2.29 1.60
C LEU A 153 9.97 1.66 2.96
N ILE A 154 11.00 1.22 3.66
CA ILE A 154 10.89 0.66 5.01
C ILE A 154 11.61 1.61 5.97
N GLN A 155 10.84 2.27 6.83
CA GLN A 155 11.41 3.09 7.89
C GLN A 155 11.68 2.24 9.11
N ASN A 156 12.90 1.75 9.24
CA ASN A 156 13.33 0.94 10.37
C ASN A 156 14.86 0.85 10.42
N ASN A 157 15.37 0.32 11.53
CA ASN A 157 16.74 -0.14 11.62
C ASN A 157 17.02 -1.22 10.56
N ALA A 158 18.18 -1.13 9.87
CA ALA A 158 18.50 -2.00 8.76
C ALA A 158 18.48 -3.50 9.13
N GLU A 159 19.03 -3.87 10.29
CA GLU A 159 19.08 -5.27 10.74
C GLU A 159 17.67 -5.83 10.94
N LEU A 160 16.81 -5.11 11.65
CA LEU A 160 15.45 -5.55 11.93
C LEU A 160 14.58 -5.60 10.67
N ALA A 161 14.71 -4.60 9.80
CA ALA A 161 14.00 -4.59 8.51
C ALA A 161 14.39 -5.80 7.64
N LEU A 162 15.68 -6.09 7.51
CA LEU A 162 16.17 -7.23 6.75
C LEU A 162 15.78 -8.58 7.36
N GLN A 163 15.75 -8.71 8.69
CA GLN A 163 15.25 -9.90 9.39
C GLN A 163 13.78 -10.14 9.10
N ASN A 164 12.96 -9.09 9.15
CA ASN A 164 11.53 -9.18 8.83
C ASN A 164 11.31 -9.61 7.38
N LEU A 165 12.08 -9.08 6.43
CA LEU A 165 12.00 -9.46 5.02
C LEU A 165 12.32 -10.95 4.80
N LEU A 166 13.30 -11.52 5.50
CA LEU A 166 13.63 -12.95 5.43
C LEU A 166 12.49 -13.85 5.89
N GLY A 167 11.61 -13.38 6.77
CA GLY A 167 10.43 -14.12 7.20
C GLY A 167 9.43 -14.38 6.06
N PHE A 168 9.49 -13.60 4.99
CA PHE A 168 8.58 -13.70 3.84
C PHE A 168 9.21 -14.34 2.62
N SER A 169 10.48 -14.06 2.33
CA SER A 169 11.16 -14.61 1.15
C SER A 169 12.68 -14.49 1.26
N ASN A 170 13.37 -15.34 0.50
CA ASN A 170 14.80 -15.26 0.23
C ASN A 170 15.01 -15.03 -1.27
N ASN A 171 16.24 -14.69 -1.69
CA ASN A 171 16.61 -14.45 -3.10
C ASN A 171 15.81 -13.33 -3.80
N LEU A 172 15.50 -12.27 -3.07
CA LEU A 172 14.65 -11.17 -3.55
C LEU A 172 15.39 -10.14 -4.39
N ILE A 173 16.68 -9.87 -4.09
CA ILE A 173 17.40 -8.69 -4.55
C ILE A 173 18.46 -9.06 -5.56
N ASP A 174 18.44 -8.39 -6.71
CA ASP A 174 19.38 -8.61 -7.81
C ASP A 174 20.57 -7.65 -7.80
N ALA A 175 20.39 -6.47 -7.23
CA ALA A 175 21.43 -5.46 -7.10
C ALA A 175 21.30 -4.71 -5.78
N TRP A 176 22.40 -4.57 -5.06
CA TRP A 176 22.40 -3.83 -3.80
C TRP A 176 23.14 -2.49 -3.96
N TYR A 177 22.53 -1.46 -3.41
CA TYR A 177 23.15 -0.18 -3.10
C TYR A 177 23.42 -0.16 -1.61
N LEU A 178 24.69 -0.34 -1.27
CA LEU A 178 25.13 -0.31 0.13
C LEU A 178 25.62 1.10 0.42
N ASP A 179 24.65 1.96 0.70
CA ASP A 179 24.86 3.37 1.01
C ASP A 179 24.67 3.63 2.50
N GLY A 180 24.94 4.84 2.94
CA GLY A 180 24.86 5.27 4.32
C GLY A 180 26.15 5.97 4.75
N PHE A 181 26.21 6.32 6.03
CA PHE A 181 27.35 7.03 6.60
C PHE A 181 28.60 6.14 6.72
N ASP A 182 29.77 6.78 6.85
CA ASP A 182 31.06 6.10 6.95
C ASP A 182 31.01 4.92 7.94
N PRO A 183 31.54 3.74 7.57
CA PRO A 183 31.60 2.58 8.47
C PRO A 183 32.25 2.82 9.83
N ALA A 184 33.14 3.80 9.94
CA ALA A 184 33.71 4.21 11.22
C ALA A 184 32.72 4.97 12.12
N LYS A 185 31.70 5.61 11.52
CA LYS A 185 30.70 6.42 12.21
C LYS A 185 29.38 5.69 12.43
N ASN A 186 29.06 4.70 11.59
CA ASN A 186 27.83 3.89 11.68
C ASN A 186 28.16 2.38 11.64
N LEU A 187 28.72 1.86 12.72
CA LEU A 187 29.12 0.44 12.80
C LEU A 187 27.94 -0.54 12.70
N ALA A 188 26.76 -0.15 13.18
CA ALA A 188 25.57 -1.00 13.20
C ALA A 188 25.15 -1.42 11.77
N MET A 189 25.11 -0.49 10.85
CA MET A 189 24.72 -0.74 9.46
C MET A 189 25.73 -1.61 8.70
N TRP A 190 27.01 -1.57 9.08
CA TRP A 190 28.08 -2.36 8.46
C TRP A 190 28.44 -3.61 9.26
N SER A 191 27.57 -4.04 10.17
CA SER A 191 27.76 -5.22 11.01
C SER A 191 27.83 -6.53 10.20
N SER A 192 28.39 -7.56 10.82
CA SER A 192 28.40 -8.91 10.23
C SER A 192 27.00 -9.48 10.06
N SER A 193 26.07 -9.13 10.97
CA SER A 193 24.67 -9.55 10.92
C SER A 193 23.96 -8.94 9.71
N VAL A 194 24.03 -7.62 9.52
CA VAL A 194 23.44 -6.93 8.35
C VAL A 194 24.00 -7.51 7.05
N THR A 195 25.32 -7.71 6.97
CA THR A 195 25.95 -8.32 5.78
C THR A 195 25.44 -9.74 5.49
N GLN A 196 25.23 -10.55 6.53
CA GLN A 196 24.66 -11.89 6.40
C GLN A 196 23.24 -11.84 5.85
N LEU A 197 22.41 -10.93 6.38
CA LEU A 197 21.02 -10.74 5.96
C LEU A 197 20.94 -10.28 4.49
N VAL A 198 21.78 -9.32 4.11
CA VAL A 198 21.93 -8.90 2.69
C VAL A 198 22.26 -10.10 1.81
N ALA A 199 23.24 -10.92 2.22
CA ALA A 199 23.59 -12.11 1.46
C ALA A 199 22.43 -13.11 1.35
N LEU A 200 21.66 -13.36 2.41
CA LEU A 200 20.52 -14.28 2.40
C LEU A 200 19.37 -13.79 1.50
N LEU A 201 19.15 -12.49 1.44
CA LEU A 201 18.14 -11.86 0.58
C LEU A 201 18.58 -11.72 -0.88
N SER A 202 19.85 -11.94 -1.17
CA SER A 202 20.41 -11.78 -2.52
C SER A 202 20.03 -12.93 -3.45
N SER A 203 19.67 -12.62 -4.68
CA SER A 203 19.48 -13.60 -5.76
C SER A 203 20.82 -14.25 -6.16
N ASN A 204 20.77 -15.37 -6.89
CA ASN A 204 21.97 -16.14 -7.27
C ASN A 204 22.96 -15.39 -8.18
N GLN A 205 22.58 -14.25 -8.72
CA GLN A 205 23.44 -13.40 -9.55
C GLN A 205 23.55 -11.98 -8.99
N ALA A 206 23.20 -11.80 -7.73
CA ALA A 206 23.21 -10.49 -7.11
C ALA A 206 24.60 -9.85 -7.12
N THR A 207 24.59 -8.54 -7.32
CA THR A 207 25.77 -7.68 -7.28
C THR A 207 25.59 -6.59 -6.23
N PHE A 208 26.68 -5.96 -5.82
CA PHE A 208 26.57 -4.74 -5.02
C PHE A 208 27.61 -3.69 -5.42
N GLY A 209 27.28 -2.43 -5.17
CA GLY A 209 28.18 -1.30 -5.15
C GLY A 209 28.14 -0.60 -3.79
N THR A 210 29.26 -0.03 -3.37
CA THR A 210 29.35 0.83 -2.19
C THR A 210 30.48 1.85 -2.33
N PHE A 211 30.30 3.01 -1.74
CA PHE A 211 31.31 4.09 -1.76
C PHE A 211 32.54 3.78 -0.90
N THR A 212 32.44 2.87 0.07
CA THR A 212 33.51 2.57 1.03
C THR A 212 34.47 1.52 0.51
N SER A 213 35.72 1.58 0.99
CA SER A 213 36.74 0.52 0.79
C SER A 213 37.22 -0.09 2.09
N ALA A 214 36.44 0.05 3.17
CA ALA A 214 36.79 -0.43 4.50
C ALA A 214 37.06 -1.93 4.53
N GLY A 215 38.15 -2.34 5.18
CA GLY A 215 38.57 -3.75 5.26
C GLY A 215 37.54 -4.63 5.99
N LEU A 216 36.82 -4.10 6.96
CA LEU A 216 35.72 -4.78 7.66
C LEU A 216 34.61 -5.19 6.68
N VAL A 217 34.16 -4.24 5.87
CA VAL A 217 33.09 -4.46 4.87
C VAL A 217 33.52 -5.54 3.86
N LYS A 218 34.76 -5.43 3.34
CA LYS A 218 35.31 -6.45 2.43
C LYS A 218 35.30 -7.82 3.07
N ARG A 219 35.81 -7.95 4.30
CA ARG A 219 35.88 -9.26 5.00
C ARG A 219 34.48 -9.84 5.25
N ASN A 220 33.55 -9.03 5.68
CA ASN A 220 32.18 -9.48 5.95
C ASN A 220 31.50 -10.03 4.68
N PHE A 221 31.51 -9.28 3.58
CA PHE A 221 30.90 -9.75 2.32
C PHE A 221 31.62 -10.98 1.76
N THR A 222 32.96 -11.07 1.85
CA THR A 222 33.69 -12.26 1.45
C THR A 222 33.30 -13.48 2.29
N LYS A 223 33.15 -13.31 3.62
CA LYS A 223 32.70 -14.37 4.54
C LYS A 223 31.33 -14.93 4.15
N PHE A 224 30.41 -14.07 3.69
CA PHE A 224 29.05 -14.49 3.33
C PHE A 224 28.85 -14.78 1.83
N GLY A 225 29.94 -15.08 1.12
CA GLY A 225 29.87 -15.66 -0.21
C GLY A 225 29.85 -14.67 -1.37
N TYR A 226 30.37 -13.47 -1.18
CA TYR A 226 30.61 -12.55 -2.28
C TYR A 226 32.07 -12.58 -2.73
N ALA A 227 32.30 -12.58 -4.05
CA ALA A 227 33.57 -12.18 -4.64
C ALA A 227 33.65 -10.66 -4.61
N VAL A 228 34.55 -10.12 -3.75
CA VAL A 228 34.66 -8.68 -3.51
C VAL A 228 35.93 -8.12 -4.12
N SER A 229 35.78 -7.13 -4.98
CA SER A 229 36.89 -6.43 -5.61
C SER A 229 36.99 -4.98 -5.13
N LYS A 230 38.22 -4.51 -4.98
CA LYS A 230 38.58 -3.14 -4.69
C LYS A 230 38.89 -2.44 -6.01
N VAL A 231 38.12 -1.44 -6.38
CA VAL A 231 38.26 -0.71 -7.62
C VAL A 231 38.48 0.78 -7.36
N LYS A 232 38.79 1.57 -8.40
CA LYS A 232 38.96 3.02 -8.31
C LYS A 232 37.69 3.67 -7.74
N GLY A 233 37.84 4.56 -6.76
CA GLY A 233 36.74 5.33 -6.17
C GLY A 233 36.38 6.57 -6.98
N PHE A 234 35.29 7.22 -6.58
CA PHE A 234 34.82 8.48 -7.20
C PHE A 234 35.45 9.69 -6.48
N GLY A 235 35.70 10.75 -7.25
CA GLY A 235 36.22 12.02 -6.74
C GLY A 235 37.55 11.86 -6.00
N LYS A 236 37.59 12.30 -4.73
CA LYS A 236 38.77 12.24 -3.87
C LYS A 236 38.99 10.85 -3.24
N LYS A 237 38.00 9.95 -3.30
CA LYS A 237 38.11 8.59 -2.72
C LYS A 237 38.97 7.71 -3.64
N ARG A 238 40.08 7.20 -3.10
CA ARG A 238 41.01 6.35 -3.89
C ARG A 238 40.38 5.04 -4.35
N HIS A 239 39.54 4.45 -3.55
CA HIS A 239 38.96 3.13 -3.81
C HIS A 239 37.53 3.03 -3.28
N LYS A 240 36.76 2.14 -3.90
CA LYS A 240 35.45 1.65 -3.47
C LYS A 240 35.40 0.13 -3.60
N LEU A 241 34.38 -0.52 -2.99
CA LEU A 241 34.16 -1.95 -3.14
C LEU A 241 32.98 -2.22 -4.07
N ILE A 242 33.16 -3.27 -4.85
CA ILE A 242 32.11 -3.89 -5.65
C ILE A 242 32.10 -5.38 -5.36
N GLY A 243 30.96 -6.03 -5.50
CA GLY A 243 30.90 -7.47 -5.27
C GLY A 243 29.84 -8.16 -6.11
N LYS A 244 30.07 -9.44 -6.33
CA LYS A 244 29.13 -10.36 -6.96
C LYS A 244 29.01 -11.60 -6.10
N ILE A 245 27.78 -12.06 -5.85
CA ILE A 245 27.55 -13.29 -5.09
C ILE A 245 28.10 -14.48 -5.86
N LEU A 246 28.79 -15.38 -5.15
CA LEU A 246 29.28 -16.62 -5.73
C LEU A 246 28.13 -17.62 -5.89
N PRO A 247 28.16 -18.46 -6.94
CA PRO A 247 27.13 -19.48 -7.13
C PRO A 247 27.01 -20.36 -5.88
N ARG A 248 25.83 -20.44 -5.29
CA ARG A 248 25.56 -21.32 -4.17
C ARG A 248 25.25 -22.71 -4.71
N LYS A 249 26.01 -23.73 -4.24
CA LYS A 249 25.68 -25.12 -4.50
C LYS A 249 24.37 -25.45 -3.79
N HIS A 250 23.36 -25.81 -4.57
CA HIS A 250 22.04 -26.30 -4.13
C HIS A 250 21.25 -25.42 -3.13
N ILE A 251 20.71 -24.31 -3.59
CA ILE A 251 19.33 -23.97 -3.25
C ILE A 251 18.56 -24.23 -4.56
N GLN A 252 18.04 -25.43 -4.70
CA GLN A 252 16.90 -25.62 -5.61
C GLN A 252 15.83 -24.69 -5.07
N ASN A 253 15.55 -23.61 -5.80
CA ASN A 253 14.23 -22.99 -5.66
C ASN A 253 13.24 -24.14 -5.80
N PRO A 254 12.37 -24.41 -4.81
CA PRO A 254 11.22 -25.25 -5.08
C PRO A 254 10.59 -24.62 -6.31
N LEU A 255 10.51 -25.40 -7.40
CA LEU A 255 10.01 -25.04 -8.72
C LEU A 255 9.19 -23.76 -8.65
N SER A 256 9.79 -22.62 -8.97
CA SER A 256 9.01 -21.43 -9.28
C SER A 256 8.28 -21.79 -10.58
N VAL A 257 7.08 -22.32 -10.44
CA VAL A 257 6.15 -22.38 -11.55
C VAL A 257 6.03 -20.93 -11.99
N GLU A 258 6.52 -20.62 -13.18
CA GLU A 258 6.39 -19.28 -13.75
C GLU A 258 4.89 -19.03 -13.84
N CYS A 259 4.32 -18.35 -12.84
CA CYS A 259 2.91 -18.01 -12.85
C CYS A 259 2.72 -16.96 -13.93
N SER A 260 1.96 -17.29 -14.95
CA SER A 260 1.71 -16.41 -16.09
C SER A 260 0.24 -16.01 -16.20
N LYS A 261 -0.66 -16.87 -15.72
CA LYS A 261 -2.10 -16.68 -15.87
C LYS A 261 -2.87 -17.11 -14.64
N ILE A 262 -3.69 -16.20 -14.10
CA ILE A 262 -4.52 -16.46 -12.92
C ILE A 262 -6.00 -16.23 -13.21
N ALA A 263 -6.86 -16.88 -12.41
CA ALA A 263 -8.28 -16.59 -12.35
C ALA A 263 -8.64 -15.93 -11.01
N ILE A 264 -9.57 -14.98 -11.05
CA ILE A 264 -10.13 -14.34 -9.88
C ILE A 264 -11.65 -14.51 -9.89
N ILE A 265 -12.21 -14.99 -8.79
CA ILE A 265 -13.65 -15.23 -8.63
C ILE A 265 -14.26 -14.09 -7.83
N GLY A 266 -15.05 -13.25 -8.52
CA GLY A 266 -15.68 -12.04 -8.00
C GLY A 266 -14.95 -10.76 -8.43
N SER A 267 -15.70 -9.80 -8.92
CA SER A 267 -15.23 -8.51 -9.43
C SER A 267 -15.50 -7.33 -8.47
N GLY A 268 -15.92 -7.60 -7.23
CA GLY A 268 -16.03 -6.59 -6.18
C GLY A 268 -14.66 -6.02 -5.82
N ILE A 269 -14.61 -5.08 -4.87
CA ILE A 269 -13.37 -4.36 -4.55
C ILE A 269 -12.17 -5.28 -4.23
N ALA A 270 -12.41 -6.41 -3.55
CA ALA A 270 -11.35 -7.38 -3.26
C ALA A 270 -10.76 -7.98 -4.54
N GLY A 271 -11.64 -8.44 -5.45
CA GLY A 271 -11.22 -9.02 -6.72
C GLY A 271 -10.61 -8.01 -7.68
N SER A 272 -11.22 -6.82 -7.80
CA SER A 272 -10.72 -5.74 -8.67
C SER A 272 -9.33 -5.26 -8.25
N CYS A 273 -9.10 -5.05 -6.94
CA CYS A 273 -7.77 -4.67 -6.44
C CYS A 273 -6.73 -5.78 -6.67
N THR A 274 -7.11 -7.04 -6.45
CA THR A 274 -6.21 -8.18 -6.69
C THR A 274 -5.90 -8.33 -8.18
N ALA A 275 -6.90 -8.15 -9.05
CA ALA A 275 -6.73 -8.21 -10.50
C ALA A 275 -5.78 -7.11 -10.99
N TYR A 276 -6.00 -5.88 -10.53
CA TYR A 276 -5.15 -4.76 -10.85
C TYR A 276 -3.70 -4.97 -10.39
N ALA A 277 -3.51 -5.40 -9.14
CA ALA A 277 -2.19 -5.73 -8.60
C ALA A 277 -1.51 -6.83 -9.44
N ALA A 278 -2.17 -7.95 -9.69
CA ALA A 278 -1.63 -9.06 -10.46
C ALA A 278 -1.29 -8.67 -11.91
N ALA A 279 -2.14 -7.89 -12.56
CA ALA A 279 -1.88 -7.35 -13.90
C ALA A 279 -0.65 -6.43 -13.93
N ASN A 280 -0.51 -5.58 -12.92
CA ASN A 280 0.70 -4.77 -12.72
C ASN A 280 1.94 -5.63 -12.44
N HIS A 281 1.81 -6.82 -11.84
CA HIS A 281 2.88 -7.82 -11.71
C HIS A 281 3.18 -8.55 -13.04
N GLY A 282 2.47 -8.22 -14.10
CA GLY A 282 2.69 -8.77 -15.44
C GLY A 282 1.84 -10.00 -15.78
N LEU A 283 1.01 -10.48 -14.85
CA LEU A 283 0.17 -11.66 -15.04
C LEU A 283 -1.01 -11.37 -15.97
N GLN A 284 -1.44 -12.39 -16.72
CA GLN A 284 -2.73 -12.40 -17.42
C GLN A 284 -3.82 -12.79 -16.41
N VAL A 285 -4.88 -12.00 -16.33
CA VAL A 285 -5.92 -12.17 -15.33
C VAL A 285 -7.28 -12.31 -15.98
N ASP A 286 -7.94 -13.45 -15.71
CA ASP A 286 -9.35 -13.67 -16.04
C ASP A 286 -10.17 -13.49 -14.76
N VAL A 287 -11.10 -12.50 -14.74
CA VAL A 287 -12.00 -12.23 -13.61
C VAL A 287 -13.39 -12.76 -13.95
N TYR A 288 -13.98 -13.54 -13.05
CA TYR A 288 -15.30 -14.14 -13.20
C TYR A 288 -16.29 -13.54 -12.22
N GLU A 289 -17.39 -12.99 -12.73
CA GLU A 289 -18.46 -12.39 -11.94
C GLU A 289 -19.77 -13.13 -12.16
N TYR A 290 -20.50 -13.41 -11.07
CA TYR A 290 -21.79 -14.11 -11.14
C TYR A 290 -22.93 -13.25 -11.69
N GLY A 291 -22.82 -11.94 -11.54
CA GLY A 291 -23.84 -10.98 -11.97
C GLY A 291 -23.69 -10.58 -13.43
N GLN A 292 -24.65 -9.77 -13.89
CA GLN A 292 -24.72 -9.26 -15.25
C GLN A 292 -23.78 -8.09 -15.52
N GLU A 293 -23.14 -7.55 -14.48
CA GLU A 293 -22.17 -6.48 -14.56
C GLU A 293 -21.10 -6.62 -13.47
N ALA A 294 -19.95 -5.97 -13.68
CA ALA A 294 -18.87 -5.99 -12.70
C ALA A 294 -19.25 -5.27 -11.41
N ALA A 295 -18.81 -5.83 -10.27
CA ALA A 295 -19.00 -5.29 -8.94
C ALA A 295 -20.47 -5.14 -8.50
N CYS A 296 -21.35 -6.03 -8.95
CA CYS A 296 -22.78 -6.01 -8.64
C CYS A 296 -23.16 -6.36 -7.19
N GLY A 297 -22.20 -6.89 -6.39
CA GLY A 297 -22.41 -7.27 -4.99
C GLY A 297 -22.30 -6.09 -4.00
N THR A 298 -21.60 -6.28 -2.88
CA THR A 298 -21.41 -5.26 -1.83
C THR A 298 -20.74 -3.97 -2.35
N SER A 299 -19.98 -4.08 -3.43
CA SER A 299 -19.30 -2.95 -4.07
C SER A 299 -20.18 -2.14 -5.04
N SER A 300 -21.50 -2.38 -5.11
CA SER A 300 -22.43 -1.62 -5.92
C SER A 300 -23.18 -0.50 -5.16
N ASN A 301 -22.74 -0.14 -3.95
CA ASN A 301 -23.27 1.03 -3.27
C ASN A 301 -23.05 2.29 -4.13
N PRO A 302 -23.99 3.26 -4.13
CA PRO A 302 -23.85 4.47 -4.94
C PRO A 302 -22.60 5.28 -4.61
N VAL A 303 -22.27 5.34 -3.32
CA VAL A 303 -21.13 6.08 -2.78
C VAL A 303 -20.64 5.48 -1.47
N ALA A 304 -19.37 5.65 -1.16
CA ALA A 304 -18.79 5.21 0.10
C ALA A 304 -17.75 6.20 0.62
N ALA A 305 -17.71 6.38 1.94
CA ALA A 305 -16.60 7.05 2.61
C ALA A 305 -15.40 6.10 2.72
N MET A 306 -14.23 6.57 2.35
CA MET A 306 -12.97 5.89 2.68
C MET A 306 -12.47 6.47 3.99
N TYR A 307 -12.94 5.94 5.13
CA TYR A 307 -12.56 6.48 6.41
C TYR A 307 -11.57 5.57 7.16
N PRO A 308 -10.56 6.16 7.83
CA PRO A 308 -9.62 5.40 8.63
C PRO A 308 -10.22 5.05 9.99
N ARG A 309 -9.97 3.82 10.44
CA ARG A 309 -10.18 3.42 11.83
C ARG A 309 -8.85 3.37 12.55
N PHE A 310 -8.19 4.52 12.62
CA PHE A 310 -6.92 4.61 13.33
C PHE A 310 -7.11 4.29 14.82
N SER A 311 -6.17 3.55 15.35
CA SER A 311 -6.10 3.22 16.77
C SER A 311 -5.08 4.12 17.45
N SER A 312 -5.38 4.54 18.66
CA SER A 312 -4.43 5.22 19.54
C SER A 312 -3.41 4.26 20.18
N ASN A 313 -3.63 2.95 20.03
CA ASN A 313 -2.76 1.94 20.61
C ASN A 313 -1.69 1.49 19.61
N ASN A 314 -0.50 1.17 20.12
CA ASN A 314 0.53 0.49 19.36
C ASN A 314 0.21 -1.01 19.29
N SER A 315 -0.21 -1.48 18.11
CA SER A 315 -0.50 -2.89 17.86
C SER A 315 -0.29 -3.22 16.39
N SER A 316 0.01 -4.48 16.07
CA SER A 316 0.11 -4.94 14.68
C SER A 316 -1.16 -4.64 13.88
N TYR A 317 -2.32 -4.62 14.55
CA TYR A 317 -3.58 -4.22 13.93
C TYR A 317 -3.61 -2.73 13.57
N ALA A 318 -3.14 -1.84 14.46
CA ALA A 318 -3.07 -0.41 14.19
C ALA A 318 -2.16 -0.12 12.99
N HIS A 319 -1.01 -0.79 12.92
CA HIS A 319 -0.08 -0.70 11.79
C HIS A 319 -0.72 -1.19 10.48
N LEU A 320 -1.37 -2.36 10.51
CA LEU A 320 -2.07 -2.90 9.34
C LEU A 320 -3.12 -1.92 8.81
N ILE A 321 -3.93 -1.32 9.69
CA ILE A 321 -4.98 -0.36 9.30
C ILE A 321 -4.36 0.90 8.69
N ALA A 322 -3.34 1.47 9.33
CA ALA A 322 -2.69 2.67 8.84
C ALA A 322 -2.03 2.43 7.47
N GLN A 323 -1.24 1.37 7.33
CA GLN A 323 -0.61 0.99 6.07
C GLN A 323 -1.63 0.77 4.95
N SER A 324 -2.67 -0.01 5.23
CA SER A 324 -3.71 -0.29 4.24
C SER A 324 -4.43 0.97 3.78
N TYR A 325 -4.74 1.87 4.72
CA TYR A 325 -5.42 3.12 4.44
C TYR A 325 -4.58 4.03 3.52
N PHE A 326 -3.33 4.26 3.87
CA PHE A 326 -2.45 5.11 3.05
C PHE A 326 -2.06 4.45 1.73
N PHE A 327 -1.97 3.13 1.67
CA PHE A 327 -1.78 2.41 0.41
C PHE A 327 -3.00 2.60 -0.50
N ALA A 328 -4.21 2.48 0.05
CA ALA A 328 -5.46 2.68 -0.69
C ALA A 328 -5.60 4.13 -1.19
N ASP A 329 -5.31 5.12 -0.35
CA ASP A 329 -5.34 6.54 -0.72
C ASP A 329 -4.39 6.84 -1.90
N ARG A 330 -3.16 6.30 -1.85
CA ARG A 330 -2.18 6.45 -2.94
C ARG A 330 -2.65 5.77 -4.23
N LEU A 331 -3.15 4.54 -4.14
CA LEU A 331 -3.64 3.83 -5.32
C LEU A 331 -4.81 4.58 -5.97
N TYR A 332 -5.82 4.94 -5.15
CA TYR A 332 -7.05 5.53 -5.67
C TYR A 332 -6.86 6.96 -6.17
N SER A 333 -5.84 7.68 -5.72
CA SER A 333 -5.54 9.02 -6.25
C SER A 333 -5.19 9.02 -7.74
N ASN A 334 -4.88 7.87 -8.34
CA ASN A 334 -4.75 7.71 -9.79
C ASN A 334 -6.11 7.62 -10.52
N PHE A 335 -7.24 7.51 -9.79
CA PHE A 335 -8.61 7.34 -10.31
C PHE A 335 -9.49 8.51 -9.86
N GLN A 336 -9.13 9.74 -10.29
CA GLN A 336 -9.72 10.99 -9.81
C GLN A 336 -11.22 11.16 -10.13
N ASN A 337 -11.73 10.48 -11.14
CA ASN A 337 -13.15 10.46 -11.46
C ASN A 337 -13.95 9.63 -10.46
N GLU A 338 -13.39 8.52 -10.03
CA GLU A 338 -14.00 7.52 -9.18
C GLU A 338 -13.71 7.74 -7.68
N TYR A 339 -12.63 8.48 -7.35
CA TYR A 339 -12.22 8.79 -5.99
C TYR A 339 -12.00 10.29 -5.81
N LYS A 340 -12.72 10.86 -4.83
CA LYS A 340 -12.62 12.28 -4.46
C LYS A 340 -11.81 12.41 -3.17
N ARG A 341 -10.55 12.78 -3.32
CA ARG A 341 -9.58 12.95 -2.21
C ARG A 341 -9.80 14.29 -1.53
N THR A 342 -10.86 14.36 -0.72
CA THR A 342 -11.29 15.59 -0.01
C THR A 342 -10.74 15.66 1.42
N GLY A 343 -10.15 14.59 1.92
CA GLY A 343 -10.02 14.32 3.34
C GLY A 343 -11.36 13.87 3.94
N LEU A 344 -11.33 13.61 5.25
CA LEU A 344 -12.50 13.17 6.00
C LEU A 344 -12.47 13.78 7.39
N LEU A 345 -13.57 14.39 7.80
CA LEU A 345 -13.75 15.06 9.08
C LEU A 345 -14.33 14.09 10.12
N PHE A 346 -13.70 14.04 11.28
CA PHE A 346 -14.26 13.41 12.47
C PHE A 346 -14.86 14.48 13.38
N SER A 347 -16.09 14.25 13.79
CA SER A 347 -16.81 15.01 14.80
C SER A 347 -17.10 14.08 15.98
N HIS A 348 -17.08 14.58 17.19
CA HIS A 348 -17.40 13.76 18.36
C HIS A 348 -18.78 14.11 18.93
N PHE A 349 -19.46 13.12 19.46
CA PHE A 349 -20.73 13.31 20.18
C PHE A 349 -20.72 12.60 21.55
N ASN A 350 -19.69 11.84 21.87
CA ASN A 350 -19.50 11.18 23.16
C ASN A 350 -18.05 11.25 23.64
N LYS A 351 -17.86 10.97 24.93
CA LYS A 351 -16.55 11.01 25.61
C LYS A 351 -15.49 10.13 24.98
N TYR A 352 -15.87 8.93 24.52
CA TYR A 352 -14.93 7.99 23.89
C TYR A 352 -14.35 8.56 22.59
N GLN A 353 -15.18 9.21 21.78
CA GLN A 353 -14.72 9.84 20.54
C GLN A 353 -13.88 11.08 20.83
N GLU A 354 -14.25 11.85 21.85
CA GLU A 354 -13.43 12.99 22.29
C GLU A 354 -12.03 12.54 22.73
N ASP A 355 -11.96 11.51 23.57
CA ASP A 355 -10.68 10.97 24.05
C ASP A 355 -9.82 10.46 22.88
N TRP A 356 -10.43 9.78 21.89
CA TRP A 356 -9.73 9.36 20.67
C TRP A 356 -9.22 10.55 19.86
N LEU A 357 -10.02 11.61 19.68
CA LEU A 357 -9.60 12.83 18.99
C LEU A 357 -8.39 13.46 19.69
N GLN A 358 -8.42 13.58 21.01
CA GLN A 358 -7.31 14.16 21.79
C GLN A 358 -6.03 13.33 21.64
N GLN A 359 -6.14 12.01 21.60
CA GLN A 359 -4.99 11.13 21.39
C GLN A 359 -4.38 11.30 20.00
N MET A 360 -5.23 11.40 18.94
CA MET A 360 -4.72 11.64 17.58
C MET A 360 -4.09 13.03 17.44
N ILE A 361 -4.64 14.04 18.09
CA ILE A 361 -4.10 15.39 18.15
C ILE A 361 -2.72 15.39 18.83
N GLY A 362 -2.57 14.64 19.92
CA GLY A 362 -1.32 14.53 20.68
C GLY A 362 -0.14 13.95 19.88
N LEU A 363 -0.39 13.34 18.72
CA LEU A 363 0.66 12.83 17.83
C LEU A 363 1.37 13.92 17.02
N ASP A 364 0.86 15.15 17.03
CA ASP A 364 1.41 16.34 16.31
C ASP A 364 1.77 16.09 14.84
N ARG A 365 0.96 15.30 14.14
CA ARG A 365 1.13 14.96 12.73
C ARG A 365 0.28 15.86 11.84
N LYS A 366 0.74 17.08 11.60
CA LYS A 366 0.05 18.10 10.77
C LYS A 366 -0.03 17.73 9.29
N ASP A 367 0.81 16.82 8.82
CA ASP A 367 0.77 16.22 7.48
C ASP A 367 -0.35 15.17 7.31
N ILE A 368 -0.92 14.70 8.43
CA ILE A 368 -2.03 13.73 8.44
C ILE A 368 -3.29 14.37 9.02
N PHE A 369 -3.17 15.16 10.09
CA PHE A 369 -4.28 15.66 10.88
C PHE A 369 -4.35 17.19 10.89
N GLN A 370 -5.54 17.70 10.62
CA GLN A 370 -5.88 19.11 10.82
C GLN A 370 -6.96 19.22 11.90
N GLN A 371 -6.68 20.01 12.92
CA GLN A 371 -7.61 20.24 14.01
C GLN A 371 -8.57 21.38 13.68
N PHE A 372 -9.78 21.29 14.20
CA PHE A 372 -10.79 22.35 14.15
C PHE A 372 -11.32 22.62 15.56
N THR A 373 -11.31 23.87 15.96
CA THR A 373 -12.00 24.36 17.15
C THR A 373 -13.53 24.32 16.96
N GLU A 374 -14.29 24.40 18.05
CA GLU A 374 -15.76 24.48 17.96
C GLU A 374 -16.24 25.66 17.11
N ALA A 375 -15.56 26.81 17.21
CA ALA A 375 -15.90 28.00 16.43
C ALA A 375 -15.68 27.78 14.91
N GLU A 376 -14.57 27.15 14.54
CA GLU A 376 -14.27 26.78 13.15
C GLU A 376 -15.24 25.72 12.63
N MET A 377 -15.55 24.69 13.44
CA MET A 377 -16.54 23.66 13.08
C MET A 377 -17.93 24.25 12.88
N LYS A 378 -18.34 25.21 13.74
CA LYS A 378 -19.63 25.89 13.56
C LYS A 378 -19.65 26.75 12.30
N LYS A 379 -18.55 27.46 12.03
CA LYS A 379 -18.42 28.33 10.86
C LYS A 379 -18.38 27.57 9.53
N GLU A 380 -17.57 26.48 9.47
CA GLU A 380 -17.29 25.78 8.21
C GLU A 380 -18.27 24.64 7.91
N PHE A 381 -18.76 23.95 8.96
CA PHE A 381 -19.54 22.72 8.81
C PHE A 381 -20.91 22.79 9.50
N ASN A 382 -21.23 23.90 10.16
CA ASN A 382 -22.43 24.05 10.99
C ASN A 382 -22.57 23.02 12.11
N LEU A 383 -21.45 22.52 12.66
CA LEU A 383 -21.41 21.53 13.74
C LEU A 383 -20.93 22.11 15.05
N GLU A 384 -21.57 21.69 16.16
CA GLU A 384 -21.29 22.18 17.53
C GLU A 384 -20.40 21.19 18.30
N SER A 385 -19.19 20.97 17.79
CA SER A 385 -18.19 20.08 18.39
C SER A 385 -16.80 20.45 17.92
N LYS A 386 -15.76 20.00 18.58
CA LYS A 386 -14.41 20.00 18.01
C LYS A 386 -14.32 18.98 16.88
N GLY A 387 -13.40 19.19 15.94
CA GLY A 387 -13.20 18.31 14.80
C GLY A 387 -11.75 17.97 14.54
N LEU A 388 -11.55 16.83 13.88
CA LEU A 388 -10.26 16.40 13.36
C LEU A 388 -10.44 15.95 11.92
N LYS A 389 -9.80 16.63 10.99
CA LYS A 389 -9.77 16.21 9.59
C LYS A 389 -8.53 15.34 9.36
N VAL A 390 -8.75 14.16 8.81
CA VAL A 390 -7.67 13.37 8.18
C VAL A 390 -7.53 13.88 6.75
N LEU A 391 -6.32 14.36 6.40
CA LEU A 391 -6.05 15.03 5.12
C LEU A 391 -6.09 14.06 3.93
N GLN A 392 -5.71 12.81 4.16
CA GLN A 392 -5.82 11.72 3.19
C GLN A 392 -7.23 11.12 3.26
N GLY A 393 -7.64 10.45 2.18
CA GLY A 393 -8.97 9.86 2.13
C GLY A 393 -10.02 10.78 1.54
N GLY A 394 -11.28 10.40 1.71
CA GLY A 394 -12.42 11.11 1.14
C GLY A 394 -13.58 10.18 0.86
N TYR A 395 -14.20 10.32 -0.31
CA TYR A 395 -15.29 9.44 -0.75
C TYR A 395 -15.07 8.94 -2.17
N LEU A 396 -15.75 7.86 -2.52
CA LEU A 396 -15.57 7.19 -3.80
C LEU A 396 -16.90 6.63 -4.32
N PHE A 397 -16.92 6.39 -5.63
CA PHE A 397 -17.99 5.71 -6.34
C PHE A 397 -17.60 4.23 -6.50
N PRO A 398 -18.11 3.36 -5.62
CA PRO A 398 -17.63 1.98 -5.46
C PRO A 398 -17.58 1.16 -6.74
N GLN A 399 -18.70 1.07 -7.45
CA GLN A 399 -18.80 0.26 -8.67
C GLN A 399 -17.93 0.82 -9.79
N ALA A 400 -17.97 2.14 -9.99
CA ALA A 400 -17.14 2.80 -11.00
C ALA A 400 -15.63 2.59 -10.73
N LEU A 401 -15.20 2.66 -9.47
CA LEU A 401 -13.81 2.40 -9.09
C LEU A 401 -13.41 0.95 -9.39
N CYS A 402 -14.24 -0.03 -9.03
CA CYS A 402 -13.98 -1.44 -9.37
C CYS A 402 -13.86 -1.63 -10.89
N GLN A 403 -14.78 -1.04 -11.66
CA GLN A 403 -14.73 -1.10 -13.13
C GLN A 403 -13.48 -0.41 -13.70
N ALA A 404 -13.07 0.73 -13.13
CA ALA A 404 -11.85 1.44 -13.55
C ALA A 404 -10.59 0.60 -13.31
N LEU A 405 -10.47 -0.05 -12.14
CA LEU A 405 -9.37 -0.98 -11.83
C LEU A 405 -9.32 -2.17 -12.81
N LEU A 406 -10.47 -2.63 -13.29
CA LEU A 406 -10.57 -3.76 -14.23
C LEU A 406 -10.27 -3.40 -15.68
N ARG A 407 -10.13 -2.12 -16.04
CA ARG A 407 -9.82 -1.67 -17.42
C ARG A 407 -8.36 -1.88 -17.86
N HIS A 408 -7.57 -2.59 -17.08
CA HIS A 408 -6.18 -2.89 -17.42
C HIS A 408 -6.08 -3.87 -18.60
N GLU A 409 -5.15 -3.65 -19.55
CA GLU A 409 -4.98 -4.44 -20.79
C GLU A 409 -4.82 -5.96 -20.58
N LYS A 410 -4.26 -6.36 -19.44
CA LYS A 410 -4.05 -7.78 -19.07
C LYS A 410 -5.21 -8.40 -18.33
N ILE A 411 -6.29 -7.67 -18.10
CA ILE A 411 -7.47 -8.15 -17.38
C ILE A 411 -8.61 -8.41 -18.38
N LYS A 412 -9.22 -9.58 -18.26
CA LYS A 412 -10.46 -9.93 -18.98
C LYS A 412 -11.54 -10.26 -17.96
N VAL A 413 -12.69 -9.62 -18.09
CA VAL A 413 -13.85 -9.84 -17.22
C VAL A 413 -14.89 -10.69 -17.93
N TYR A 414 -15.37 -11.72 -17.26
CA TYR A 414 -16.42 -12.63 -17.70
C TYR A 414 -17.58 -12.52 -16.72
N ILE A 415 -18.68 -11.94 -17.16
CA ILE A 415 -19.93 -11.82 -16.40
C ILE A 415 -20.79 -13.08 -16.56
N ASP A 416 -21.81 -13.22 -15.71
CA ASP A 416 -22.75 -14.36 -15.73
C ASP A 416 -22.04 -15.72 -15.57
N HIS A 417 -21.07 -15.79 -14.63
CA HIS A 417 -20.33 -17.00 -14.31
C HIS A 417 -20.50 -17.37 -12.83
N CYS A 418 -21.43 -18.30 -12.55
CA CYS A 418 -21.69 -18.76 -11.19
C CYS A 418 -20.69 -19.86 -10.79
N PHE A 419 -19.65 -19.48 -10.07
CA PHE A 419 -18.57 -20.37 -9.63
C PHE A 419 -19.05 -21.40 -8.62
N GLU A 420 -18.70 -22.67 -8.80
CA GLU A 420 -18.97 -23.77 -7.89
C GLU A 420 -17.72 -24.26 -7.17
N ASN A 421 -16.72 -24.71 -7.92
CA ASN A 421 -15.50 -25.29 -7.36
C ASN A 421 -14.31 -25.24 -8.32
N THR A 422 -13.16 -25.65 -7.80
CA THR A 422 -11.93 -25.86 -8.57
C THR A 422 -11.59 -27.34 -8.62
N TYR A 423 -10.93 -27.77 -9.68
CA TYR A 423 -10.32 -29.10 -9.74
C TYR A 423 -8.92 -29.00 -10.34
N LYS A 424 -8.02 -29.85 -9.82
CA LYS A 424 -6.63 -29.91 -10.28
C LYS A 424 -6.51 -30.78 -11.51
N ASN A 425 -5.82 -30.26 -12.52
CA ASN A 425 -5.45 -31.00 -13.71
C ASN A 425 -3.93 -30.86 -13.90
N ASN A 426 -3.17 -31.85 -13.46
CA ASN A 426 -1.70 -31.81 -13.36
C ASN A 426 -1.22 -30.63 -12.49
N LEU A 427 -0.46 -29.70 -13.07
CA LEU A 427 0.08 -28.51 -12.41
C LEU A 427 -0.83 -27.27 -12.53
N LYS A 428 -1.96 -27.40 -13.25
CA LYS A 428 -2.89 -26.30 -13.49
C LYS A 428 -4.21 -26.51 -12.74
N ILE A 429 -4.95 -25.44 -12.58
CA ILE A 429 -6.24 -25.42 -11.92
C ILE A 429 -7.32 -25.07 -12.94
N SER A 430 -8.36 -25.87 -13.00
CA SER A 430 -9.56 -25.61 -13.81
C SER A 430 -10.72 -25.19 -12.91
N LEU A 431 -11.65 -24.41 -13.46
CA LEU A 431 -12.82 -23.88 -12.77
C LEU A 431 -14.08 -24.60 -13.26
N ASN A 432 -15.02 -24.80 -12.34
CA ASN A 432 -16.35 -25.27 -12.64
C ASN A 432 -17.39 -24.19 -12.35
N PHE A 433 -18.32 -23.99 -13.27
CA PHE A 433 -19.43 -23.04 -13.19
C PHE A 433 -20.75 -23.80 -13.42
N SER A 434 -21.79 -23.48 -12.63
CA SER A 434 -23.10 -24.13 -12.75
C SER A 434 -23.83 -23.82 -14.07
N ASN A 435 -23.51 -22.70 -14.67
CA ASN A 435 -24.24 -22.16 -15.82
C ASN A 435 -23.42 -22.10 -17.12
N GLN A 436 -22.10 -22.38 -17.06
CA GLN A 436 -21.23 -22.31 -18.24
C GLN A 436 -20.08 -23.31 -18.16
N LEU A 437 -19.68 -23.86 -19.30
CA LEU A 437 -18.48 -24.69 -19.41
C LEU A 437 -17.22 -23.82 -19.52
N ASN A 438 -16.22 -24.14 -18.73
CA ASN A 438 -14.91 -23.50 -18.80
C ASN A 438 -13.82 -24.55 -19.06
N SER A 439 -13.15 -24.45 -20.20
CA SER A 439 -11.99 -25.30 -20.53
C SER A 439 -10.64 -24.69 -20.20
N LYS A 440 -10.62 -23.46 -19.63
CA LYS A 440 -9.39 -22.73 -19.35
C LYS A 440 -8.70 -23.27 -18.11
N GLN A 441 -7.38 -23.20 -18.15
CA GLN A 441 -6.50 -23.63 -17.06
C GLN A 441 -5.67 -22.46 -16.56
N TYR A 442 -5.43 -22.43 -15.26
CA TYR A 442 -4.75 -21.36 -14.53
C TYR A 442 -3.61 -21.87 -13.67
N ASP A 443 -2.61 -21.04 -13.47
CA ASP A 443 -1.50 -21.29 -12.56
C ASP A 443 -1.92 -21.11 -11.11
N ALA A 444 -2.80 -20.12 -10.86
CA ALA A 444 -3.36 -19.84 -9.55
C ALA A 444 -4.81 -19.34 -9.67
N VAL A 445 -5.56 -19.50 -8.58
CA VAL A 445 -6.95 -19.03 -8.45
C VAL A 445 -7.09 -18.22 -7.16
N VAL A 446 -7.73 -17.06 -7.26
CA VAL A 446 -8.04 -16.22 -6.09
C VAL A 446 -9.55 -16.14 -5.91
N ILE A 447 -10.04 -16.59 -4.75
CA ILE A 447 -11.46 -16.53 -4.40
C ILE A 447 -11.72 -15.20 -3.68
N ALA A 448 -12.42 -14.28 -4.36
CA ALA A 448 -12.78 -12.93 -3.90
C ALA A 448 -14.31 -12.71 -3.94
N SER A 449 -15.07 -13.77 -3.71
CA SER A 449 -16.52 -13.86 -3.96
C SER A 449 -17.40 -13.20 -2.89
N GLY A 450 -16.85 -12.30 -2.06
CA GLY A 450 -17.60 -11.61 -1.02
C GLY A 450 -18.30 -12.58 -0.07
N ALA A 451 -19.62 -12.53 0.06
CA ALA A 451 -20.38 -13.47 0.90
C ALA A 451 -20.25 -14.94 0.45
N GLY A 452 -19.95 -15.20 -0.82
CA GLY A 452 -19.69 -16.55 -1.34
C GLY A 452 -18.48 -17.24 -0.69
N LEU A 453 -17.57 -16.51 -0.06
CA LEU A 453 -16.48 -17.09 0.74
C LEU A 453 -16.97 -17.96 1.92
N LEU A 454 -18.22 -17.83 2.38
CA LEU A 454 -18.80 -18.71 3.39
C LEU A 454 -18.80 -20.19 2.96
N ASN A 455 -18.91 -20.45 1.67
CA ASN A 455 -18.85 -21.83 1.12
C ASN A 455 -17.45 -22.44 1.26
N VAL A 456 -16.42 -21.59 1.36
CA VAL A 456 -15.00 -22.01 1.46
C VAL A 456 -14.51 -21.91 2.91
N ILE A 457 -14.96 -20.88 3.63
CA ILE A 457 -14.57 -20.59 5.01
C ILE A 457 -15.82 -20.36 5.87
N PRO A 458 -16.47 -21.44 6.37
CA PRO A 458 -17.77 -21.36 7.08
C PRO A 458 -17.74 -20.59 8.41
N SER A 459 -16.56 -20.36 8.98
CA SER A 459 -16.40 -19.62 10.25
C SER A 459 -16.61 -18.10 10.13
N LEU A 460 -16.71 -17.57 8.91
CA LEU A 460 -16.97 -16.17 8.65
C LEU A 460 -18.40 -15.77 9.02
N LYS A 461 -18.63 -14.48 9.18
CA LYS A 461 -19.93 -13.93 9.56
C LYS A 461 -20.36 -12.85 8.59
N ILE A 462 -21.66 -12.80 8.34
CA ILE A 462 -22.27 -11.75 7.53
C ILE A 462 -23.02 -10.76 8.41
N SER A 463 -23.14 -9.54 7.92
CA SER A 463 -24.03 -8.51 8.48
C SER A 463 -24.60 -7.66 7.34
N LYS A 464 -25.85 -7.25 7.48
CA LYS A 464 -26.54 -6.35 6.56
C LYS A 464 -26.28 -4.90 6.96
N GLY A 465 -25.94 -4.06 5.99
CA GLY A 465 -25.79 -2.62 6.17
C GLY A 465 -26.65 -1.89 5.18
N GLN A 466 -27.40 -0.89 5.67
CA GLN A 466 -28.27 -0.03 4.86
C GLN A 466 -27.74 1.38 4.82
N LEU A 467 -27.81 2.01 3.64
CA LEU A 467 -27.59 3.42 3.37
C LEU A 467 -28.91 4.09 3.07
N VAL A 468 -28.99 5.38 3.38
CA VAL A 468 -30.15 6.22 3.06
C VAL A 468 -29.66 7.46 2.31
N GLY A 469 -30.27 7.73 1.16
CA GLY A 469 -30.05 8.92 0.34
C GLY A 469 -31.24 9.87 0.48
N LEU A 470 -30.97 11.06 0.95
CA LEU A 470 -31.95 12.10 1.21
C LEU A 470 -31.83 13.21 0.17
N LYS A 471 -32.97 13.66 -0.36
CA LYS A 471 -33.07 14.84 -1.21
C LYS A 471 -33.29 16.07 -0.34
N ASP A 472 -32.72 17.18 -0.74
CA ASP A 472 -32.99 18.50 -0.14
C ASP A 472 -32.77 18.57 1.38
N SER A 473 -31.64 17.99 1.87
CA SER A 473 -31.25 18.08 3.29
C SER A 473 -30.83 19.51 3.64
N PRO A 474 -31.62 20.29 4.40
CA PRO A 474 -31.43 21.74 4.50
C PRO A 474 -30.19 22.18 5.24
N ASP A 475 -29.72 21.38 6.22
CA ASP A 475 -28.60 21.74 7.09
C ASP A 475 -27.26 21.22 6.62
N ILE A 476 -27.20 20.49 5.48
CA ILE A 476 -25.98 19.89 5.01
C ILE A 476 -25.34 20.73 3.92
N THR A 477 -24.26 21.42 4.30
CA THR A 477 -23.44 22.24 3.41
C THR A 477 -22.03 21.70 3.23
N CYS A 478 -21.73 20.51 3.78
CA CYS A 478 -20.36 19.99 3.78
C CYS A 478 -19.93 19.52 2.39
N SER A 479 -18.67 19.85 2.03
CA SER A 479 -18.00 19.40 0.80
C SER A 479 -17.12 18.15 0.99
N ILE A 480 -17.03 17.66 2.23
CA ILE A 480 -16.20 16.52 2.64
C ILE A 480 -17.04 15.55 3.48
N PRO A 481 -16.71 14.26 3.50
CA PRO A 481 -17.36 13.30 4.38
C PRO A 481 -17.15 13.66 5.86
N ILE A 482 -18.21 13.55 6.65
CA ILE A 482 -18.16 13.75 8.10
C ILE A 482 -18.50 12.44 8.78
N ASN A 483 -17.66 12.03 9.71
CA ASN A 483 -17.82 10.78 10.46
C ASN A 483 -17.97 11.03 11.96
N SER A 484 -18.88 10.31 12.58
CA SER A 484 -19.07 10.21 14.03
C SER A 484 -19.50 8.77 14.37
N GLU A 485 -20.67 8.55 14.94
CA GLU A 485 -21.29 7.22 15.06
C GLU A 485 -22.17 6.89 13.84
N GLY A 486 -21.66 7.08 12.71
CA GLY A 486 -22.25 7.05 11.39
C GLY A 486 -21.51 8.08 10.54
N TYR A 487 -21.89 8.23 9.31
CA TYR A 487 -21.29 9.21 8.42
C TYR A 487 -22.34 9.92 7.57
N ILE A 488 -21.98 11.14 7.20
CA ILE A 488 -22.69 11.95 6.22
C ILE A 488 -21.73 12.19 5.07
N LEU A 489 -22.19 11.98 3.85
CA LEU A 489 -21.42 12.28 2.64
C LEU A 489 -21.87 13.63 2.07
N PRO A 490 -21.00 14.36 1.37
CA PRO A 490 -21.40 15.58 0.69
C PRO A 490 -22.53 15.29 -0.31
N PRO A 491 -23.42 16.27 -0.58
CA PRO A 491 -24.44 16.13 -1.59
C PRO A 491 -23.85 15.81 -2.97
N ILE A 492 -24.31 14.73 -3.58
CA ILE A 492 -23.91 14.27 -4.91
C ILE A 492 -25.20 14.21 -5.75
N ASP A 493 -25.24 14.96 -6.83
CA ASP A 493 -26.43 15.09 -7.68
C ASP A 493 -27.73 15.45 -6.88
N GLY A 494 -27.59 16.31 -5.86
CA GLY A 494 -28.68 16.71 -4.98
C GLY A 494 -29.09 15.65 -3.95
N ILE A 495 -28.34 14.57 -3.77
CA ILE A 495 -28.61 13.50 -2.81
C ILE A 495 -27.54 13.47 -1.75
N THR A 496 -27.95 13.61 -0.48
CA THR A 496 -27.09 13.42 0.69
C THR A 496 -27.20 11.98 1.17
N TRP A 497 -26.11 11.23 1.11
CA TRP A 497 -26.06 9.86 1.61
C TRP A 497 -25.58 9.81 3.05
N ILE A 498 -26.36 9.10 3.88
CA ILE A 498 -26.01 8.81 5.28
C ILE A 498 -25.85 7.31 5.49
N GLY A 499 -25.03 6.94 6.45
CA GLY A 499 -24.74 5.53 6.70
C GLY A 499 -24.01 5.23 8.01
N SER A 500 -24.04 4.03 8.44
CA SER A 500 -24.81 2.90 7.90
C SER A 500 -25.39 2.10 9.05
N THR A 501 -26.43 1.35 8.80
CA THR A 501 -26.92 0.37 9.77
C THR A 501 -25.98 -0.82 9.88
N HIS A 502 -26.14 -1.62 10.94
CA HIS A 502 -25.38 -2.85 11.15
C HIS A 502 -26.29 -3.91 11.81
N GLN A 503 -26.93 -4.71 10.97
CA GLN A 503 -27.83 -5.79 11.40
C GLN A 503 -27.11 -7.13 11.27
N LYS A 504 -27.07 -7.88 12.36
CA LYS A 504 -26.48 -9.24 12.39
C LYS A 504 -27.50 -10.30 12.03
N ASP A 505 -28.74 -10.11 12.50
CA ASP A 505 -29.86 -11.02 12.27
C ASP A 505 -30.79 -10.38 11.25
N PHE A 506 -30.88 -10.95 10.06
CA PHE A 506 -31.74 -10.47 8.96
C PHE A 506 -32.24 -11.67 8.15
N GLN A 507 -33.48 -11.55 7.64
CA GLN A 507 -34.12 -12.62 6.86
C GLN A 507 -33.95 -12.39 5.35
N ASP A 508 -33.80 -11.15 4.94
CA ASP A 508 -33.66 -10.77 3.53
C ASP A 508 -32.64 -9.64 3.34
N LEU A 509 -32.36 -9.30 2.09
CA LEU A 509 -31.44 -8.23 1.72
C LEU A 509 -32.16 -6.93 1.34
N LEU A 510 -33.48 -6.86 1.48
CA LEU A 510 -34.26 -5.67 1.13
C LEU A 510 -34.04 -4.57 2.17
N PRO A 511 -34.02 -3.30 1.75
CA PRO A 511 -34.02 -2.17 2.68
C PRO A 511 -35.25 -2.20 3.59
N SER A 512 -35.08 -1.81 4.85
CA SER A 512 -36.16 -1.72 5.84
C SER A 512 -36.51 -0.26 6.11
N SER A 513 -37.82 0.06 6.12
CA SER A 513 -38.29 1.39 6.46
C SER A 513 -38.04 1.74 7.93
N GLU A 514 -38.07 0.78 8.82
CA GLU A 514 -37.70 0.97 10.23
C GLU A 514 -36.22 1.36 10.36
N ALA A 515 -35.33 0.62 9.69
CA ALA A 515 -33.91 0.92 9.65
C ALA A 515 -33.61 2.28 9.00
N THR A 516 -34.42 2.71 8.03
CA THR A 516 -34.32 4.05 7.42
C THR A 516 -34.60 5.12 8.46
N LYS A 517 -35.74 5.04 9.14
CA LYS A 517 -36.13 6.00 10.18
C LYS A 517 -35.14 6.06 11.33
N ASP A 518 -34.72 4.90 11.83
CA ASP A 518 -33.70 4.81 12.90
C ASP A 518 -32.39 5.49 12.48
N LEU A 519 -31.92 5.24 11.27
CA LEU A 519 -30.67 5.82 10.78
C LEU A 519 -30.76 7.36 10.66
N ILE A 520 -31.86 7.89 10.17
CA ILE A 520 -32.11 9.34 10.09
C ILE A 520 -32.11 9.95 11.49
N LEU A 521 -32.95 9.45 12.40
CA LEU A 521 -33.07 9.97 13.77
C LEU A 521 -31.74 9.90 14.54
N ARG A 522 -31.01 8.81 14.38
CA ARG A 522 -29.69 8.66 15.00
C ARG A 522 -28.68 9.66 14.44
N THR A 523 -28.69 9.89 13.14
CA THR A 523 -27.78 10.83 12.48
C THR A 523 -28.11 12.27 12.90
N GLU A 524 -29.39 12.67 12.90
CA GLU A 524 -29.84 13.98 13.37
C GLU A 524 -29.42 14.26 14.81
N ARG A 525 -29.62 13.26 15.69
CA ARG A 525 -29.22 13.36 17.10
C ARG A 525 -27.70 13.51 17.26
N ASN A 526 -26.91 12.71 16.52
CA ASN A 526 -25.45 12.67 16.67
C ASN A 526 -24.78 13.93 16.12
N PHE A 527 -25.32 14.51 15.08
CA PHE A 527 -24.75 15.70 14.44
C PHE A 527 -25.50 17.00 14.81
N LYS A 528 -26.62 16.90 15.54
CA LYS A 528 -27.51 18.03 15.89
C LYS A 528 -27.94 18.84 14.68
N ILE A 529 -28.37 18.16 13.63
CA ILE A 529 -28.81 18.74 12.35
C ILE A 529 -30.19 18.21 11.99
N ASN A 530 -30.90 18.93 11.13
CA ASN A 530 -32.12 18.46 10.51
C ASN A 530 -31.81 17.89 9.12
N LEU A 531 -32.17 16.64 8.90
CA LEU A 531 -31.98 15.94 7.62
C LEU A 531 -33.20 15.99 6.71
N GLY A 532 -34.33 16.45 7.24
CA GLY A 532 -35.61 16.49 6.52
C GLY A 532 -36.41 15.18 6.60
N SER A 533 -37.36 15.00 5.69
CA SER A 533 -38.28 13.87 5.72
C SER A 533 -37.65 12.58 5.18
N ALA A 534 -38.07 11.46 5.75
CA ALA A 534 -37.80 10.13 5.19
C ALA A 534 -38.61 9.82 3.91
N ASP A 535 -39.59 10.66 3.59
CA ASP A 535 -40.47 10.44 2.43
C ASP A 535 -39.68 10.60 1.12
N GLY A 536 -39.76 9.60 0.28
CA GLY A 536 -38.99 9.58 -0.98
C GLY A 536 -37.51 9.34 -0.84
N ALA A 537 -37.03 8.95 0.35
CA ALA A 537 -35.62 8.59 0.56
C ALA A 537 -35.23 7.39 -0.31
N LEU A 538 -34.05 7.49 -0.92
CA LEU A 538 -33.41 6.35 -1.60
C LEU A 538 -32.80 5.43 -0.56
N THR A 539 -32.87 4.13 -0.78
CA THR A 539 -32.33 3.15 0.17
C THR A 539 -31.58 2.06 -0.54
N GLU A 540 -30.41 1.71 0.01
CA GLU A 540 -29.55 0.64 -0.49
C GLU A 540 -29.12 -0.26 0.66
N ALA A 541 -29.27 -1.57 0.50
CA ALA A 541 -28.84 -2.54 1.49
C ALA A 541 -27.89 -3.57 0.88
N ARG A 542 -26.80 -3.85 1.58
CA ARG A 542 -25.77 -4.79 1.14
C ARG A 542 -25.24 -5.63 2.30
N VAL A 543 -24.69 -6.81 1.96
CA VAL A 543 -24.09 -7.73 2.92
C VAL A 543 -22.60 -7.47 3.06
N ARG A 544 -22.12 -7.37 4.29
CA ARG A 544 -20.70 -7.33 4.63
C ARG A 544 -20.28 -8.66 5.18
N LEU A 545 -19.11 -9.13 4.74
CA LEU A 545 -18.46 -10.33 5.28
C LEU A 545 -17.34 -9.91 6.23
N GLY A 546 -17.29 -10.53 7.41
CA GLY A 546 -16.26 -10.29 8.42
C GLY A 546 -15.80 -11.58 9.09
N SER A 547 -14.61 -11.53 9.68
CA SER A 547 -14.05 -12.55 10.55
C SER A 547 -14.44 -12.31 12.02
N LYS A 548 -14.26 -13.33 12.86
CA LYS A 548 -14.51 -13.22 14.30
C LYS A 548 -13.57 -12.23 14.99
N ASP A 549 -12.31 -12.19 14.57
CA ASP A 549 -11.26 -11.31 15.09
C ASP A 549 -11.20 -9.95 14.38
N ARG A 550 -12.08 -9.72 13.40
CA ARG A 550 -12.15 -8.50 12.57
C ARG A 550 -10.92 -8.26 11.68
N LEU A 551 -10.06 -9.27 11.50
CA LEU A 551 -8.95 -9.20 10.55
C LEU A 551 -9.41 -9.57 9.14
N PRO A 552 -8.81 -8.98 8.09
CA PRO A 552 -9.04 -9.41 6.72
C PRO A 552 -8.44 -10.80 6.49
N ILE A 553 -8.97 -11.51 5.53
CA ILE A 553 -8.36 -12.72 4.98
C ILE A 553 -7.65 -12.34 3.69
N ALA A 554 -6.36 -12.66 3.59
CA ALA A 554 -5.59 -12.53 2.37
C ALA A 554 -4.44 -13.55 2.39
N GLY A 555 -4.52 -14.58 1.57
CA GLY A 555 -3.48 -15.59 1.51
C GLY A 555 -3.94 -16.94 0.96
N LYS A 556 -3.01 -17.88 0.98
CA LYS A 556 -3.19 -19.23 0.49
C LYS A 556 -4.11 -20.04 1.42
N ILE A 557 -5.10 -20.73 0.84
CA ILE A 557 -6.07 -21.55 1.58
C ILE A 557 -5.92 -23.05 1.34
N SER A 558 -5.02 -23.46 0.46
CA SER A 558 -4.70 -24.86 0.18
C SER A 558 -3.18 -25.05 0.16
N ASN A 559 -2.67 -26.06 0.86
CA ASN A 559 -1.24 -26.37 0.88
C ASN A 559 -0.76 -26.99 -0.45
N ASP A 560 -1.63 -27.74 -1.13
CA ASP A 560 -1.28 -28.52 -2.31
C ASP A 560 -1.56 -27.82 -3.65
N GLN A 561 -2.28 -26.69 -3.61
CA GLN A 561 -2.72 -25.96 -4.79
C GLN A 561 -2.45 -24.46 -4.61
N HIS A 562 -2.25 -23.75 -5.71
CA HIS A 562 -2.13 -22.29 -5.71
C HIS A 562 -3.54 -21.65 -5.68
N ILE A 563 -4.29 -21.93 -4.61
CA ILE A 563 -5.61 -21.35 -4.34
C ILE A 563 -5.50 -20.40 -3.16
N TYR A 564 -5.93 -19.17 -3.40
CA TYR A 564 -5.89 -18.07 -2.45
C TYR A 564 -7.29 -17.57 -2.17
N ALA A 565 -7.46 -16.90 -1.04
CA ALA A 565 -8.70 -16.18 -0.71
C ALA A 565 -8.38 -14.75 -0.28
N ILE A 566 -9.27 -13.84 -0.65
CA ILE A 566 -9.29 -12.46 -0.16
C ILE A 566 -10.71 -12.07 0.23
N GLY A 567 -10.89 -11.57 1.44
CA GLY A 567 -12.21 -11.18 1.93
C GLY A 567 -12.24 -10.89 3.41
N ALA A 568 -13.41 -11.04 4.02
CA ALA A 568 -13.67 -10.69 5.42
C ALA A 568 -13.31 -9.23 5.77
N LEU A 569 -13.44 -8.32 4.81
CA LEU A 569 -13.02 -6.91 4.92
C LEU A 569 -13.98 -6.06 5.77
N GLY A 570 -15.15 -6.58 6.10
CA GLY A 570 -16.18 -5.90 6.89
C GLY A 570 -16.64 -4.59 6.23
N SER A 571 -16.68 -3.51 7.02
CA SER A 571 -17.01 -2.15 6.53
C SER A 571 -15.80 -1.39 5.95
N ARG A 572 -14.64 -2.02 5.85
CA ARG A 572 -13.36 -1.41 5.48
C ARG A 572 -12.82 -1.92 4.15
N GLY A 573 -13.69 -2.43 3.29
CA GLY A 573 -13.30 -3.02 2.02
C GLY A 573 -12.40 -2.09 1.21
N PHE A 574 -12.79 -0.84 1.05
CA PHE A 574 -12.05 0.14 0.25
C PHE A 574 -10.71 0.56 0.86
N SER A 575 -10.53 0.53 2.16
CA SER A 575 -9.23 0.81 2.78
C SER A 575 -8.30 -0.40 2.89
N LEU A 576 -8.84 -1.63 2.91
CA LEU A 576 -8.05 -2.86 3.11
C LEU A 576 -7.72 -3.58 1.80
N ALA A 577 -8.65 -3.64 0.86
CA ALA A 577 -8.53 -4.46 -0.35
C ALA A 577 -7.27 -4.17 -1.19
N PRO A 578 -6.84 -2.91 -1.39
CA PRO A 578 -5.65 -2.63 -2.18
C PRO A 578 -4.39 -3.33 -1.66
N LEU A 579 -4.07 -3.15 -0.39
CA LEU A 579 -2.88 -3.77 0.21
C LEU A 579 -3.02 -5.30 0.27
N MET A 580 -4.20 -5.82 0.59
CA MET A 580 -4.44 -7.27 0.62
C MET A 580 -4.30 -7.90 -0.77
N GLY A 581 -4.80 -7.21 -1.81
CA GLY A 581 -4.64 -7.63 -3.20
C GLY A 581 -3.19 -7.64 -3.65
N GLU A 582 -2.42 -6.64 -3.28
CA GLU A 582 -0.97 -6.56 -3.54
C GLU A 582 -0.21 -7.70 -2.85
N LEU A 583 -0.55 -8.00 -1.59
CA LEU A 583 0.05 -9.12 -0.85
C LEU A 583 -0.19 -10.47 -1.54
N ILE A 584 -1.38 -10.70 -2.10
CA ILE A 584 -1.66 -11.92 -2.87
C ILE A 584 -0.90 -11.93 -4.20
N ALA A 585 -0.91 -10.82 -4.93
CA ALA A 585 -0.25 -10.72 -6.23
C ALA A 585 1.29 -10.87 -6.15
N SER A 586 1.88 -10.64 -4.98
CA SER A 586 3.32 -10.77 -4.74
C SER A 586 3.77 -12.18 -4.34
N GLN A 587 2.85 -13.10 -4.02
CA GLN A 587 3.12 -14.51 -3.67
C GLN A 587 3.24 -15.40 -4.90
#